data_dc5c77a992e02da6763349d41d4cda1c
#
_entry.id   dc5c77a992e02da6763349d41d4cda1c
#
_cell.length_a   1.000
_cell.length_b   1.000
_cell.length_c   1.000
_cell.angle_alpha   90.00
_cell.angle_beta   90.00
_cell.angle_gamma   90.00
#
_symmetry.space_group_name_H-M   'P 1'
#
loop_
_entity.id
_entity.type
_entity.pdbx_description
1 polymer ?
#
loop_
_entity_poly.entity_id
_entity_poly.type
_entity_poly.pdbx_seq_one_letter_code
_entity_poly.pdbx_strand_id
1 'polypeptide(L)'
;MRLTFLGTGTSCGVPTIGCRCYTCISTDPHDKRLRCSALVETAETRLLIDCGPDFRQQIMNQPFRRIDGILITHAHYDHMGGMDDIRPYCQFGEINVYADPLACQGMLQMLPYCFAEHRYPGVPAIRLHEIRPHEPFRIGDIHIMPFQVMHHDLPILGYRLTSDDADLTYITDMKTIDPAELDYLSGTRMLVVNALRHKPHHSHQTVNEAVDFAHLVGAPQTWLIHSSHDIGRHAEVNAQLPSDIQLAYDGQVIEL
;
A
#
# COMPACT_ATOMS: atom_id res chain seq x y z
N MET A 1 3.11 -5.50 16.32
CA MET A 1 2.88 -5.59 14.83
C MET A 1 4.06 -4.94 14.14
N ARG A 2 4.50 -5.46 13.01
CA ARG A 2 5.62 -4.92 12.22
C ARG A 2 5.12 -4.51 10.84
N LEU A 3 5.45 -3.30 10.41
CA LEU A 3 5.22 -2.79 9.07
C LEU A 3 6.54 -2.73 8.31
N THR A 4 6.61 -3.34 7.12
CA THR A 4 7.74 -3.21 6.20
C THR A 4 7.26 -2.54 4.91
N PHE A 5 7.81 -1.37 4.58
CA PHE A 5 7.55 -0.72 3.30
C PHE A 5 8.33 -1.43 2.19
N LEU A 6 7.64 -2.15 1.32
CA LEU A 6 8.27 -2.86 0.19
C LEU A 6 8.53 -1.91 -0.98
N GLY A 7 7.70 -0.90 -1.12
CA GLY A 7 7.80 0.17 -2.09
C GLY A 7 7.06 1.41 -1.63
N THR A 8 7.60 2.58 -1.91
CA THR A 8 7.09 3.88 -1.43
C THR A 8 6.88 4.89 -2.56
N GLY A 9 7.07 4.46 -3.81
CA GLY A 9 6.95 5.30 -5.00
C GLY A 9 5.57 5.25 -5.64
N THR A 10 5.28 6.26 -6.43
CA THR A 10 4.09 6.38 -7.28
C THR A 10 4.12 5.39 -8.46
N SER A 11 3.09 5.39 -9.30
CA SER A 11 2.88 4.49 -10.44
C SER A 11 4.06 4.36 -11.42
N CYS A 12 4.90 5.40 -11.55
CA CYS A 12 6.10 5.36 -12.39
C CYS A 12 7.36 4.88 -11.67
N GLY A 13 7.33 4.75 -10.35
CA GLY A 13 8.52 4.56 -9.52
C GLY A 13 9.53 5.72 -9.59
N VAL A 14 10.61 5.64 -8.82
CA VAL A 14 11.72 6.60 -8.85
C VAL A 14 13.04 5.81 -8.92
N PRO A 15 13.90 6.03 -9.93
CA PRO A 15 13.79 7.00 -11.01
C PRO A 15 12.71 6.68 -12.04
N THR A 16 12.06 7.70 -12.57
CA THR A 16 11.15 7.55 -13.70
C THR A 16 11.95 7.27 -14.98
N ILE A 17 11.45 6.38 -15.83
CA ILE A 17 12.10 5.99 -17.08
C ILE A 17 12.45 7.22 -17.93
N GLY A 18 13.74 7.33 -18.28
CA GLY A 18 14.26 8.44 -19.11
C GLY A 18 14.48 9.77 -18.37
N CYS A 19 14.06 9.90 -17.11
CA CYS A 19 14.22 11.13 -16.33
C CYS A 19 15.66 11.27 -15.79
N ARG A 20 16.22 12.49 -15.90
CA ARG A 20 17.53 12.86 -15.36
C ARG A 20 17.47 14.05 -14.41
N CYS A 21 16.32 14.25 -13.77
CA CYS A 21 16.19 15.32 -12.77
C CYS A 21 17.05 15.04 -11.53
N TYR A 22 17.17 16.04 -10.68
CA TYR A 22 17.97 16.02 -9.46
C TYR A 22 17.69 14.80 -8.55
N THR A 23 16.43 14.42 -8.40
CA THR A 23 16.02 13.24 -7.61
C THR A 23 16.35 11.92 -8.33
N CYS A 24 16.03 11.82 -9.62
CA CYS A 24 16.20 10.57 -10.38
C CYS A 24 17.69 10.15 -10.55
N ILE A 25 18.63 11.12 -10.62
CA ILE A 25 20.07 10.84 -10.72
C ILE A 25 20.75 10.63 -9.36
N SER A 26 20.02 10.81 -8.25
CA SER A 26 20.58 10.59 -6.90
C SER A 26 21.18 9.19 -6.76
N THR A 27 22.24 9.08 -6.00
CA THR A 27 22.88 7.80 -5.62
C THR A 27 22.42 7.31 -4.25
N ASP A 28 21.66 8.13 -3.50
CA ASP A 28 21.07 7.72 -2.24
C ASP A 28 20.01 6.64 -2.48
N PRO A 29 20.10 5.48 -1.83
CA PRO A 29 19.10 4.42 -1.96
C PRO A 29 17.70 4.84 -1.51
N HIS A 30 17.56 5.80 -0.58
CA HIS A 30 16.25 6.30 -0.13
C HIS A 30 15.52 7.11 -1.21
N ASP A 31 16.24 7.58 -2.25
CA ASP A 31 15.66 8.24 -3.41
C ASP A 31 15.25 7.25 -4.52
N LYS A 32 15.47 5.94 -4.31
CA LYS A 32 15.02 4.89 -5.22
C LYS A 32 13.75 4.28 -4.65
N ARG A 33 12.66 4.34 -5.44
CA ARG A 33 11.33 3.96 -4.94
C ARG A 33 10.64 3.04 -5.94
N LEU A 34 10.37 1.82 -5.52
CA LEU A 34 9.46 0.90 -6.19
C LEU A 34 8.00 1.32 -5.94
N ARG A 35 7.05 0.82 -6.74
CA ARG A 35 5.61 1.11 -6.58
C ARG A 35 5.14 0.69 -5.20
N CYS A 36 4.14 1.42 -4.68
CA CYS A 36 3.64 1.20 -3.33
C CYS A 36 3.24 -0.24 -3.05
N SER A 37 3.78 -0.78 -1.97
CA SER A 37 3.39 -2.06 -1.38
C SER A 37 3.96 -2.16 0.03
N ALA A 38 3.29 -2.89 0.92
CA ALA A 38 3.74 -3.08 2.28
C ALA A 38 3.44 -4.49 2.81
N LEU A 39 4.30 -4.99 3.72
CA LEU A 39 4.01 -6.15 4.54
C LEU A 39 3.63 -5.70 5.94
N VAL A 40 2.53 -6.25 6.46
CA VAL A 40 2.10 -6.10 7.84
C VAL A 40 2.16 -7.48 8.49
N GLU A 41 2.90 -7.59 9.59
CA GLU A 41 3.21 -8.86 10.21
C GLU A 41 3.02 -8.82 11.72
N THR A 42 2.42 -9.88 12.25
CA THR A 42 2.48 -10.25 13.67
C THR A 42 3.35 -11.49 13.84
N ALA A 43 3.38 -12.10 15.02
CA ALA A 43 4.03 -13.38 15.23
C ALA A 43 3.35 -14.52 14.42
N GLU A 44 2.02 -14.41 14.19
CA GLU A 44 1.19 -15.48 13.61
C GLU A 44 0.80 -15.16 12.16
N THR A 45 0.55 -13.90 11.83
CA THR A 45 -0.08 -13.48 10.56
C THR A 45 0.85 -12.62 9.71
N ARG A 46 0.79 -12.82 8.40
CA ARG A 46 1.50 -12.02 7.42
C ARG A 46 0.56 -11.57 6.32
N LEU A 47 0.37 -10.25 6.20
CA LEU A 47 -0.46 -9.62 5.19
C LEU A 47 0.41 -8.84 4.20
N LEU A 48 0.03 -8.89 2.94
CA LEU A 48 0.55 -8.01 1.90
C LEU A 48 -0.51 -6.95 1.56
N ILE A 49 -0.15 -5.67 1.55
CA ILE A 49 -0.99 -4.60 1.03
C ILE A 49 -0.45 -4.21 -0.33
N ASP A 50 -1.28 -4.38 -1.35
CA ASP A 50 -0.99 -4.22 -2.76
C ASP A 50 0.14 -5.11 -3.30
N CYS A 51 -0.02 -5.58 -4.52
CA CYS A 51 0.90 -6.46 -5.24
C CYS A 51 1.15 -5.90 -6.64
N GLY A 52 1.88 -4.79 -6.71
CA GLY A 52 2.23 -4.11 -7.95
C GLY A 52 3.29 -4.85 -8.78
N PRO A 53 3.65 -4.33 -9.96
CA PRO A 53 4.56 -5.00 -10.91
C PRO A 53 6.00 -5.17 -10.38
N ASP A 54 6.35 -4.48 -9.29
CA ASP A 54 7.66 -4.61 -8.63
C ASP A 54 7.67 -5.71 -7.55
N PHE A 55 6.56 -6.41 -7.31
CA PHE A 55 6.42 -7.39 -6.22
C PHE A 55 7.56 -8.40 -6.19
N ARG A 56 7.96 -8.95 -7.35
CA ARG A 56 9.07 -9.90 -7.41
C ARG A 56 10.36 -9.31 -6.83
N GLN A 57 10.72 -8.08 -7.19
CA GLN A 57 11.91 -7.41 -6.67
C GLN A 57 11.77 -7.09 -5.19
N GLN A 58 10.62 -6.63 -4.77
CA GLN A 58 10.29 -6.25 -3.39
C GLN A 58 10.40 -7.44 -2.42
N ILE A 59 9.88 -8.60 -2.82
CA ILE A 59 9.77 -9.76 -1.93
C ILE A 59 11.05 -10.60 -1.86
N MET A 60 11.97 -10.46 -2.82
CA MET A 60 13.21 -11.24 -2.88
C MET A 60 14.12 -11.09 -1.64
N ASN A 61 14.02 -9.95 -0.95
CA ASN A 61 14.80 -9.67 0.26
C ASN A 61 14.05 -10.02 1.55
N GLN A 62 12.82 -10.57 1.44
CA GLN A 62 12.00 -10.96 2.58
C GLN A 62 12.08 -12.48 2.82
N PRO A 63 11.93 -12.94 4.06
CA PRO A 63 11.83 -14.38 4.33
C PRO A 63 10.72 -15.02 3.50
N PHE A 64 11.04 -16.13 2.82
CA PHE A 64 10.07 -16.87 2.02
C PHE A 64 9.19 -17.72 2.94
N ARG A 65 8.03 -17.19 3.29
CA ARG A 65 7.01 -17.84 4.12
C ARG A 65 5.61 -17.46 3.64
N ARG A 66 4.60 -18.19 4.10
CA ARG A 66 3.19 -17.95 3.73
C ARG A 66 2.82 -16.48 3.85
N ILE A 67 2.01 -16.01 2.89
CA ILE A 67 1.21 -14.78 2.97
C ILE A 67 -0.22 -15.24 3.26
N ASP A 68 -0.78 -14.82 4.39
CA ASP A 68 -2.10 -15.27 4.86
C ASP A 68 -3.24 -14.54 4.16
N GLY A 69 -2.98 -13.33 3.68
CA GLY A 69 -3.90 -12.55 2.87
C GLY A 69 -3.22 -11.41 2.12
N ILE A 70 -3.76 -11.06 0.97
CA ILE A 70 -3.38 -9.89 0.18
C ILE A 70 -4.57 -8.93 0.20
N LEU A 71 -4.35 -7.71 0.66
CA LEU A 71 -5.33 -6.62 0.66
C LEU A 71 -5.05 -5.72 -0.54
N ILE A 72 -6.00 -5.57 -1.44
CA ILE A 72 -5.86 -4.69 -2.62
C ILE A 72 -6.65 -3.41 -2.36
N THR A 73 -5.98 -2.27 -2.48
CA THR A 73 -6.59 -0.96 -2.27
C THR A 73 -7.50 -0.56 -3.42
N HIS A 74 -7.06 -0.81 -4.66
CA HIS A 74 -7.84 -0.52 -5.87
C HIS A 74 -7.26 -1.19 -7.13
N ALA A 75 -7.97 -1.04 -8.26
CA ALA A 75 -7.72 -1.78 -9.50
C ALA A 75 -6.58 -1.22 -10.38
N HIS A 76 -5.84 -0.19 -9.98
CA HIS A 76 -4.74 0.32 -10.80
C HIS A 76 -3.59 -0.69 -10.91
N TYR A 77 -2.91 -0.68 -12.06
CA TYR A 77 -1.88 -1.65 -12.39
C TYR A 77 -0.70 -1.63 -11.40
N ASP A 78 -0.31 -0.47 -10.92
CA ASP A 78 0.77 -0.31 -9.94
C ASP A 78 0.46 -0.90 -8.56
N HIS A 79 -0.81 -1.25 -8.30
CA HIS A 79 -1.26 -1.88 -7.06
C HIS A 79 -1.59 -3.38 -7.20
N MET A 80 -1.84 -3.89 -8.42
CA MET A 80 -2.18 -5.31 -8.59
C MET A 80 -1.47 -6.00 -9.78
N GLY A 81 -0.64 -5.27 -10.55
CA GLY A 81 0.00 -5.81 -11.76
C GLY A 81 1.04 -6.92 -11.53
N GLY A 82 1.45 -7.17 -10.28
CA GLY A 82 2.37 -8.22 -9.88
C GLY A 82 1.72 -9.52 -9.41
N MET A 83 0.40 -9.62 -9.48
CA MET A 83 -0.34 -10.78 -8.95
C MET A 83 0.01 -12.12 -9.62
N ASP A 84 0.60 -12.16 -10.80
CA ASP A 84 1.09 -13.40 -11.38
C ASP A 84 2.39 -13.90 -10.71
N ASP A 85 3.19 -13.02 -10.15
CA ASP A 85 4.45 -13.35 -9.47
C ASP A 85 4.25 -14.02 -8.08
N ILE A 86 3.00 -14.15 -7.60
CA ILE A 86 2.69 -14.89 -6.36
C ILE A 86 2.78 -16.42 -6.52
N ARG A 87 2.98 -16.94 -7.72
CA ARG A 87 3.04 -18.39 -8.05
C ARG A 87 3.87 -19.21 -7.05
N PRO A 88 5.09 -18.80 -6.64
CA PRO A 88 5.88 -19.57 -5.69
C PRO A 88 5.21 -19.75 -4.33
N TYR A 89 4.36 -18.81 -3.93
CA TYR A 89 3.63 -18.86 -2.67
C TYR A 89 2.49 -19.87 -2.66
N CYS A 90 2.04 -20.35 -3.82
CA CYS A 90 1.01 -21.40 -3.94
C CYS A 90 1.47 -22.75 -3.35
N GLN A 91 2.76 -22.94 -3.10
CA GLN A 91 3.22 -24.11 -2.33
C GLN A 91 2.69 -24.13 -0.88
N PHE A 92 2.31 -22.97 -0.34
CA PHE A 92 1.69 -22.85 0.99
C PHE A 92 0.16 -22.98 0.95
N GLY A 93 -0.41 -23.24 -0.23
CA GLY A 93 -1.84 -23.35 -0.47
C GLY A 93 -2.38 -22.24 -1.35
N GLU A 94 -3.71 -22.18 -1.46
CA GLU A 94 -4.41 -21.11 -2.18
C GLU A 94 -4.19 -19.76 -1.50
N ILE A 95 -4.00 -18.71 -2.31
CA ILE A 95 -3.74 -17.37 -1.82
C ILE A 95 -5.05 -16.58 -1.77
N ASN A 96 -5.41 -16.13 -0.57
CA ASN A 96 -6.59 -15.31 -0.35
C ASN A 96 -6.30 -13.85 -0.70
N VAL A 97 -7.13 -13.25 -1.55
CA VAL A 97 -7.03 -11.86 -1.98
C VAL A 97 -8.34 -11.16 -1.66
N TYR A 98 -8.26 -10.09 -0.93
CA TYR A 98 -9.37 -9.28 -0.46
C TYR A 98 -9.38 -7.96 -1.20
N ALA A 99 -10.43 -7.67 -1.93
CA ALA A 99 -10.53 -6.51 -2.80
C ALA A 99 -11.98 -6.04 -2.95
N ASP A 100 -12.18 -4.79 -3.33
CA ASP A 100 -13.49 -4.30 -3.70
C ASP A 100 -13.99 -4.94 -5.00
N PRO A 101 -15.29 -4.80 -5.35
CA PRO A 101 -15.85 -5.39 -6.56
C PRO A 101 -15.13 -4.98 -7.85
N LEU A 102 -14.67 -3.72 -7.95
CA LEU A 102 -13.98 -3.23 -9.14
C LEU A 102 -12.59 -3.86 -9.30
N ALA A 103 -11.84 -3.96 -8.20
CA ALA A 103 -10.54 -4.61 -8.20
C ALA A 103 -10.66 -6.12 -8.42
N CYS A 104 -11.68 -6.79 -7.87
CA CYS A 104 -11.99 -8.19 -8.17
C CYS A 104 -12.26 -8.38 -9.67
N GLN A 105 -13.10 -7.54 -10.27
CA GLN A 105 -13.38 -7.60 -11.71
C GLN A 105 -12.11 -7.33 -12.54
N GLY A 106 -11.30 -6.33 -12.17
CA GLY A 106 -10.03 -6.03 -12.82
C GLY A 106 -9.07 -7.23 -12.78
N MET A 107 -8.99 -7.94 -11.66
CA MET A 107 -8.15 -9.13 -11.52
C MET A 107 -8.62 -10.29 -12.38
N LEU A 108 -9.94 -10.53 -12.47
CA LEU A 108 -10.52 -11.54 -13.36
C LEU A 108 -10.19 -11.25 -14.84
N GLN A 109 -10.17 -9.98 -15.23
CA GLN A 109 -9.82 -9.56 -16.60
C GLN A 109 -8.31 -9.63 -16.86
N MET A 110 -7.48 -9.28 -15.88
CA MET A 110 -6.02 -9.27 -16.01
C MET A 110 -5.42 -10.67 -16.03
N LEU A 111 -5.96 -11.60 -15.23
CA LEU A 111 -5.45 -12.96 -15.04
C LEU A 111 -6.53 -14.03 -15.31
N PRO A 112 -7.19 -14.03 -16.49
CA PRO A 112 -8.33 -14.92 -16.74
C PRO A 112 -7.97 -16.40 -16.61
N TYR A 113 -6.72 -16.77 -16.88
CA TYR A 113 -6.23 -18.15 -16.75
C TYR A 113 -6.15 -18.64 -15.31
N CYS A 114 -6.04 -17.75 -14.32
CA CYS A 114 -6.06 -18.10 -12.89
C CYS A 114 -7.46 -18.50 -12.41
N PHE A 115 -8.50 -18.05 -13.11
CA PHE A 115 -9.90 -18.23 -12.74
C PHE A 115 -10.69 -19.11 -13.72
N ALA A 116 -10.02 -19.67 -14.73
CA ALA A 116 -10.64 -20.58 -15.69
C ALA A 116 -11.14 -21.86 -15.00
N GLU A 117 -12.25 -22.45 -15.50
CA GLU A 117 -12.80 -23.71 -15.00
C GLU A 117 -11.77 -24.83 -15.06
N HIS A 118 -10.98 -24.89 -16.15
CA HIS A 118 -9.88 -25.83 -16.34
C HIS A 118 -8.55 -25.08 -16.32
N ARG A 119 -7.99 -24.94 -15.13
CA ARG A 119 -6.65 -24.34 -14.95
C ARG A 119 -5.57 -25.35 -15.28
N TYR A 120 -4.57 -24.96 -16.09
CA TYR A 120 -3.40 -25.81 -16.30
C TYR A 120 -2.40 -25.68 -15.11
N PRO A 121 -1.53 -26.70 -14.92
CA PRO A 121 -0.58 -26.71 -13.81
C PRO A 121 0.35 -25.48 -13.80
N GLY A 122 0.61 -24.93 -12.62
CA GLY A 122 1.56 -23.85 -12.42
C GLY A 122 1.00 -22.44 -12.50
N VAL A 123 -0.32 -22.26 -12.77
CA VAL A 123 -0.95 -20.94 -12.60
C VAL A 123 -1.16 -20.63 -11.13
N PRO A 124 -1.15 -19.34 -10.72
CA PRO A 124 -1.47 -18.98 -9.35
C PRO A 124 -2.84 -19.48 -8.92
N ALA A 125 -2.90 -20.10 -7.75
CA ALA A 125 -4.15 -20.48 -7.10
C ALA A 125 -4.64 -19.33 -6.25
N ILE A 126 -5.53 -18.51 -6.79
CA ILE A 126 -6.08 -17.30 -6.16
C ILE A 126 -7.52 -17.55 -5.78
N ARG A 127 -7.88 -17.17 -4.54
CA ARG A 127 -9.25 -17.05 -4.07
C ARG A 127 -9.56 -15.58 -3.81
N LEU A 128 -10.50 -15.04 -4.58
CA LEU A 128 -11.00 -13.67 -4.39
C LEU A 128 -12.07 -13.63 -3.31
N HIS A 129 -11.92 -12.68 -2.41
CA HIS A 129 -12.89 -12.30 -1.39
C HIS A 129 -13.31 -10.86 -1.67
N GLU A 130 -14.53 -10.68 -2.14
CA GLU A 130 -15.11 -9.34 -2.31
C GLU A 130 -15.38 -8.74 -0.93
N ILE A 131 -14.80 -7.57 -0.67
CA ILE A 131 -14.97 -6.81 0.57
C ILE A 131 -15.56 -5.44 0.26
N ARG A 132 -16.17 -4.83 1.29
CA ARG A 132 -16.82 -3.52 1.17
C ARG A 132 -16.37 -2.61 2.31
N PRO A 133 -16.37 -1.29 2.09
CA PRO A 133 -16.17 -0.34 3.19
C PRO A 133 -17.10 -0.63 4.35
N HIS A 134 -16.62 -0.44 5.59
CA HIS A 134 -17.36 -0.56 6.85
C HIS A 134 -17.78 -2.00 7.22
N GLU A 135 -17.37 -3.00 6.44
CA GLU A 135 -17.60 -4.42 6.78
C GLU A 135 -16.29 -5.01 7.34
N PRO A 136 -16.09 -5.03 8.67
CA PRO A 136 -14.87 -5.51 9.26
C PRO A 136 -14.73 -7.02 9.11
N PHE A 137 -13.50 -7.49 8.94
CA PHE A 137 -13.18 -8.90 8.91
C PHE A 137 -11.86 -9.18 9.61
N ARG A 138 -11.47 -10.45 9.68
CA ARG A 138 -10.25 -10.89 10.38
C ARG A 138 -9.45 -11.86 9.53
N ILE A 139 -8.13 -11.70 9.56
CA ILE A 139 -7.17 -12.68 9.04
C ILE A 139 -6.18 -12.98 10.15
N GLY A 140 -6.15 -14.23 10.59
CA GLY A 140 -5.35 -14.63 11.75
C GLY A 140 -5.70 -13.83 13.00
N ASP A 141 -4.72 -13.17 13.58
CA ASP A 141 -4.83 -12.29 14.76
C ASP A 141 -5.02 -10.80 14.42
N ILE A 142 -5.05 -10.44 13.13
CA ILE A 142 -5.26 -9.05 12.69
C ILE A 142 -6.74 -8.81 12.36
N HIS A 143 -7.32 -7.78 12.98
CA HIS A 143 -8.62 -7.23 12.61
C HIS A 143 -8.44 -6.16 11.55
N ILE A 144 -9.28 -6.18 10.53
CA ILE A 144 -9.19 -5.28 9.36
C ILE A 144 -10.52 -4.56 9.21
N MET A 145 -10.49 -3.23 9.25
CA MET A 145 -11.60 -2.36 8.96
C MET A 145 -11.32 -1.63 7.65
N PRO A 146 -11.93 -2.03 6.54
CA PRO A 146 -11.86 -1.27 5.30
C PRO A 146 -12.76 -0.03 5.40
N PHE A 147 -12.27 1.11 4.90
CA PHE A 147 -13.02 2.35 4.79
C PHE A 147 -12.76 2.98 3.42
N GLN A 148 -13.57 3.98 3.05
CA GLN A 148 -13.51 4.57 1.71
C GLN A 148 -12.74 5.88 1.70
N VAL A 149 -11.85 6.03 0.73
CA VAL A 149 -11.25 7.30 0.36
C VAL A 149 -11.40 7.53 -1.15
N MET A 150 -11.20 8.75 -1.61
CA MET A 150 -11.40 9.12 -3.01
C MET A 150 -10.07 9.39 -3.71
N HIS A 151 -9.83 8.65 -4.78
CA HIS A 151 -8.75 8.88 -5.73
C HIS A 151 -9.34 9.62 -6.94
N HIS A 152 -9.40 10.93 -6.89
CA HIS A 152 -10.23 11.77 -7.77
C HIS A 152 -11.70 11.32 -7.69
N ASP A 153 -12.28 10.80 -8.76
CA ASP A 153 -13.66 10.31 -8.82
C ASP A 153 -13.79 8.80 -8.53
N LEU A 154 -12.66 8.10 -8.34
CA LEU A 154 -12.62 6.67 -8.05
C LEU A 154 -12.66 6.44 -6.54
N PRO A 155 -13.68 5.77 -5.99
CA PRO A 155 -13.64 5.28 -4.62
C PRO A 155 -12.62 4.14 -4.50
N ILE A 156 -11.77 4.19 -3.50
CA ILE A 156 -10.76 3.19 -3.21
C ILE A 156 -10.76 2.84 -1.72
N LEU A 157 -10.10 1.75 -1.33
CA LEU A 157 -10.07 1.30 0.05
C LEU A 157 -8.82 1.81 0.79
N GLY A 158 -9.05 2.40 1.97
CA GLY A 158 -8.09 2.46 3.05
C GLY A 158 -8.34 1.33 4.04
N TYR A 159 -7.33 0.97 4.83
CA TYR A 159 -7.42 -0.11 5.81
C TYR A 159 -6.95 0.35 7.17
N ARG A 160 -7.76 0.12 8.21
CA ARG A 160 -7.29 0.13 9.59
C ARG A 160 -7.05 -1.30 10.05
N LEU A 161 -5.83 -1.57 10.51
CA LEU A 161 -5.39 -2.89 10.96
C LEU A 161 -5.05 -2.83 12.45
N THR A 162 -5.68 -3.67 13.23
CA THR A 162 -5.45 -3.73 14.68
C THR A 162 -5.14 -5.15 15.13
N SER A 163 -4.19 -5.29 16.06
CA SER A 163 -3.86 -6.56 16.73
C SER A 163 -3.25 -6.23 18.09
N ASP A 164 -3.77 -6.83 19.16
CA ASP A 164 -3.39 -6.54 20.53
C ASP A 164 -3.31 -5.00 20.78
N ASP A 165 -2.10 -4.50 21.10
CA ASP A 165 -1.85 -3.07 21.34
C ASP A 165 -1.45 -2.28 20.10
N ALA A 166 -1.37 -2.91 18.92
CA ALA A 166 -0.96 -2.27 17.68
C ALA A 166 -2.16 -1.77 16.87
N ASP A 167 -2.01 -0.57 16.28
CA ASP A 167 -3.05 0.09 15.49
C ASP A 167 -2.41 0.90 14.36
N LEU A 168 -2.67 0.48 13.12
CA LEU A 168 -2.14 1.03 11.89
C LEU A 168 -3.29 1.41 10.96
N THR A 169 -3.30 2.65 10.49
CA THR A 169 -4.14 3.06 9.35
C THR A 169 -3.27 3.24 8.12
N TYR A 170 -3.61 2.53 7.04
CA TYR A 170 -2.90 2.57 5.75
C TYR A 170 -3.79 3.12 4.65
N ILE A 171 -3.36 4.23 4.05
CA ILE A 171 -4.06 4.92 2.97
C ILE A 171 -3.05 5.20 1.86
N THR A 172 -3.34 4.78 0.64
CA THR A 172 -2.59 5.19 -0.54
C THR A 172 -3.52 5.89 -1.54
N ASP A 173 -2.96 6.65 -2.48
CA ASP A 173 -3.65 7.25 -3.63
C ASP A 173 -4.85 8.16 -3.30
N MET A 174 -5.00 8.54 -2.04
CA MET A 174 -6.08 9.42 -1.63
C MET A 174 -5.87 10.85 -2.15
N LYS A 175 -6.94 11.44 -2.69
CA LYS A 175 -7.06 12.89 -2.88
C LYS A 175 -7.91 13.53 -1.80
N THR A 176 -9.08 12.94 -1.52
CA THR A 176 -10.03 13.44 -0.53
C THR A 176 -10.63 12.29 0.28
N ILE A 177 -11.20 12.63 1.41
CA ILE A 177 -11.96 11.71 2.26
C ILE A 177 -13.26 12.39 2.67
N ASP A 178 -14.35 11.62 2.74
CA ASP A 178 -15.60 12.13 3.31
C ASP A 178 -15.39 12.33 4.83
N PRO A 179 -15.85 13.45 5.41
CA PRO A 179 -15.79 13.66 6.86
C PRO A 179 -16.36 12.52 7.70
N ALA A 180 -17.38 11.80 7.21
CA ALA A 180 -17.95 10.64 7.90
C ALA A 180 -16.98 9.46 8.02
N GLU A 181 -15.99 9.36 7.12
CA GLU A 181 -14.97 8.30 7.18
C GLU A 181 -13.91 8.54 8.27
N LEU A 182 -13.76 9.80 8.75
CA LEU A 182 -12.77 10.14 9.78
C LEU A 182 -13.00 9.41 11.11
N ASP A 183 -14.23 9.00 11.40
CA ASP A 183 -14.53 8.24 12.60
C ASP A 183 -13.80 6.88 12.62
N TYR A 184 -13.56 6.27 11.44
CA TYR A 184 -12.80 5.02 11.32
C TYR A 184 -11.30 5.19 11.57
N LEU A 185 -10.78 6.42 11.50
CA LEU A 185 -9.38 6.76 11.73
C LEU A 185 -9.14 7.23 13.19
N SER A 186 -10.21 7.52 13.92
CA SER A 186 -10.11 8.06 15.29
C SER A 186 -9.31 7.15 16.21
N GLY A 187 -8.28 7.71 16.87
CA GLY A 187 -7.41 7.00 17.80
C GLY A 187 -6.38 6.08 17.14
N THR A 188 -6.18 6.14 15.82
CA THR A 188 -5.08 5.40 15.17
C THR A 188 -3.73 5.81 15.77
N ARG A 189 -2.85 4.84 15.98
CA ARG A 189 -1.52 5.07 16.59
C ARG A 189 -0.46 5.36 15.55
N MET A 190 -0.60 4.80 14.36
CA MET A 190 0.27 5.04 13.22
C MET A 190 -0.58 5.28 11.97
N LEU A 191 -0.25 6.34 11.24
CA LEU A 191 -0.85 6.65 9.95
C LEU A 191 0.18 6.46 8.84
N VAL A 192 -0.20 5.75 7.78
CA VAL A 192 0.50 5.74 6.49
C VAL A 192 -0.40 6.41 5.48
N VAL A 193 0.07 7.46 4.80
CA VAL A 193 -0.72 8.22 3.82
C VAL A 193 0.12 8.67 2.64
N ASN A 194 -0.51 8.81 1.47
CA ASN A 194 0.20 9.25 0.27
C ASN A 194 0.54 10.75 0.30
N ALA A 195 1.74 11.06 -0.22
CA ALA A 195 2.18 12.43 -0.52
C ALA A 195 2.97 12.44 -1.83
N LEU A 196 2.31 12.85 -2.92
CA LEU A 196 2.88 12.68 -4.26
C LEU A 196 4.05 13.63 -4.52
N ARG A 197 3.85 14.94 -4.23
CA ARG A 197 4.78 16.04 -4.53
C ARG A 197 4.30 17.35 -3.90
N HIS A 198 5.08 18.43 -4.06
CA HIS A 198 4.68 19.75 -3.52
C HIS A 198 3.63 20.48 -4.38
N LYS A 199 3.65 20.28 -5.71
CA LYS A 199 2.69 20.92 -6.62
C LYS A 199 1.35 20.20 -6.62
N PRO A 200 0.23 20.91 -6.71
CA PRO A 200 -1.10 20.30 -6.76
C PRO A 200 -1.23 19.20 -7.82
N HIS A 201 -1.99 18.19 -7.50
CA HIS A 201 -2.37 17.10 -8.38
C HIS A 201 -3.89 16.85 -8.28
N HIS A 202 -4.51 16.42 -9.37
CA HIS A 202 -5.96 16.22 -9.39
C HIS A 202 -6.42 14.99 -8.60
N SER A 203 -5.57 13.96 -8.48
CA SER A 203 -5.95 12.68 -7.88
C SER A 203 -5.17 12.28 -6.64
N HIS A 204 -4.09 13.00 -6.28
CA HIS A 204 -3.28 12.69 -5.10
C HIS A 204 -3.08 13.93 -4.23
N GLN A 205 -2.77 13.70 -2.97
CA GLN A 205 -2.37 14.76 -2.05
C GLN A 205 -0.97 15.28 -2.36
N THR A 206 -0.79 16.58 -2.15
CA THR A 206 0.53 17.21 -2.01
C THR A 206 1.11 16.91 -0.63
N VAL A 207 2.40 17.21 -0.43
CA VAL A 207 3.03 17.10 0.90
C VAL A 207 2.28 17.92 1.95
N ASN A 208 1.89 19.16 1.64
CA ASN A 208 1.17 20.01 2.58
C ASN A 208 -0.23 19.46 2.90
N GLU A 209 -0.99 19.02 1.89
CA GLU A 209 -2.30 18.40 2.11
C GLU A 209 -2.18 17.13 2.97
N ALA A 210 -1.13 16.33 2.79
CA ALA A 210 -0.88 15.13 3.59
C ALA A 210 -0.49 15.47 5.05
N VAL A 211 0.30 16.53 5.25
CA VAL A 211 0.64 17.05 6.60
C VAL A 211 -0.60 17.56 7.31
N ASP A 212 -1.43 18.37 6.64
CA ASP A 212 -2.68 18.88 7.21
C ASP A 212 -3.63 17.73 7.57
N PHE A 213 -3.71 16.72 6.72
CA PHE A 213 -4.52 15.51 6.99
C PHE A 213 -3.96 14.69 8.16
N ALA A 214 -2.64 14.52 8.27
CA ALA A 214 -2.01 13.83 9.39
C ALA A 214 -2.33 14.53 10.73
N HIS A 215 -2.26 15.84 10.76
CA HIS A 215 -2.64 16.64 11.94
C HIS A 215 -4.13 16.55 12.26
N LEU A 216 -5.01 16.48 11.23
CA LEU A 216 -6.45 16.28 11.43
C LEU A 216 -6.74 14.92 12.07
N VAL A 217 -6.06 13.85 11.62
CA VAL A 217 -6.20 12.49 12.18
C VAL A 217 -5.58 12.43 13.58
N GLY A 218 -4.49 13.14 13.83
CA GLY A 218 -3.82 13.24 15.13
C GLY A 218 -3.09 11.96 15.56
N ALA A 219 -2.63 11.14 14.60
CA ALA A 219 -1.80 9.97 14.88
C ALA A 219 -0.46 10.39 15.49
N PRO A 220 0.05 9.73 16.54
CA PRO A 220 1.36 10.01 17.13
C PRO A 220 2.53 9.92 16.16
N GLN A 221 2.39 9.12 15.10
CA GLN A 221 3.40 8.93 14.05
C GLN A 221 2.74 8.78 12.69
N THR A 222 3.26 9.50 11.69
CA THR A 222 2.78 9.42 10.30
C THR A 222 3.92 9.16 9.33
N TRP A 223 3.68 8.26 8.36
CA TRP A 223 4.61 7.93 7.29
C TRP A 223 4.01 8.30 5.94
N LEU A 224 4.74 9.11 5.16
CA LEU A 224 4.35 9.54 3.82
C LEU A 224 4.88 8.56 2.78
N ILE A 225 4.00 8.10 1.89
CA ILE A 225 4.27 7.15 0.80
C ILE A 225 3.78 7.68 -0.54
N HIS A 226 3.86 6.85 -1.58
CA HIS A 226 3.38 7.10 -2.96
C HIS A 226 4.00 8.36 -3.58
N SER A 227 5.29 8.55 -3.34
CA SER A 227 6.02 9.76 -3.72
C SER A 227 6.58 9.67 -5.14
N SER A 228 6.44 10.74 -5.91
CA SER A 228 7.05 10.90 -7.22
C SER A 228 8.46 11.51 -7.11
N HIS A 229 9.21 11.53 -8.22
CA HIS A 229 10.51 12.20 -8.26
C HIS A 229 10.42 13.74 -8.05
N ASP A 230 9.23 14.33 -8.24
CA ASP A 230 8.97 15.76 -8.02
C ASP A 230 8.82 16.14 -6.54
N ILE A 231 8.78 15.17 -5.63
CA ILE A 231 8.77 15.46 -4.20
C ILE A 231 10.13 16.02 -3.73
N GLY A 232 11.23 15.69 -4.42
CA GLY A 232 12.58 16.03 -4.04
C GLY A 232 13.36 14.84 -3.46
N ARG A 233 14.56 15.10 -2.92
CA ARG A 233 15.38 14.07 -2.27
C ARG A 233 14.90 13.78 -0.86
N HIS A 234 14.93 12.51 -0.49
CA HIS A 234 14.44 12.00 0.80
C HIS A 234 14.94 12.81 2.00
N ALA A 235 16.26 12.99 2.11
CA ALA A 235 16.87 13.67 3.25
C ALA A 235 16.43 15.15 3.34
N GLU A 236 16.30 15.83 2.19
CA GLU A 236 15.93 17.25 2.13
C GLU A 236 14.45 17.45 2.50
N VAL A 237 13.58 16.59 1.98
CA VAL A 237 12.14 16.63 2.27
C VAL A 237 11.92 16.29 3.75
N ASN A 238 12.53 15.20 4.22
CA ASN A 238 12.36 14.74 5.60
C ASN A 238 12.81 15.77 6.64
N ALA A 239 13.86 16.56 6.33
CA ALA A 239 14.34 17.63 7.19
C ALA A 239 13.36 18.83 7.32
N GLN A 240 12.36 18.93 6.43
CA GLN A 240 11.37 19.99 6.40
C GLN A 240 10.01 19.58 7.01
N LEU A 241 9.81 18.26 7.22
CA LEU A 241 8.58 17.73 7.80
C LEU A 241 8.51 17.97 9.32
N PRO A 242 7.30 18.07 9.89
CA PRO A 242 7.10 18.03 11.34
C PRO A 242 7.72 16.77 11.96
N SER A 243 8.10 16.83 13.23
CA SER A 243 8.83 15.75 13.92
C SER A 243 8.08 14.43 14.04
N ASP A 244 6.75 14.46 13.98
CA ASP A 244 5.82 13.33 14.04
C ASP A 244 5.48 12.77 12.65
N ILE A 245 5.97 13.41 11.56
CA ILE A 245 5.72 13.02 10.17
C ILE A 245 7.05 12.74 9.47
N GLN A 246 7.17 11.61 8.82
CA GLN A 246 8.37 11.21 8.10
C GLN A 246 8.04 10.68 6.70
N LEU A 247 8.96 10.88 5.77
CA LEU A 247 8.91 10.27 4.46
C LEU A 247 9.43 8.84 4.55
N ALA A 248 8.62 7.84 4.18
CA ALA A 248 9.05 6.45 4.16
C ALA A 248 10.02 6.17 2.99
N TYR A 249 10.78 5.08 3.10
CA TYR A 249 11.68 4.58 2.04
C TYR A 249 11.57 3.05 1.90
N ASP A 250 11.95 2.54 0.74
CA ASP A 250 11.86 1.11 0.43
C ASP A 250 12.77 0.27 1.34
N GLY A 251 12.20 -0.77 1.91
CA GLY A 251 12.89 -1.65 2.86
C GLY A 251 12.85 -1.17 4.32
N GLN A 252 12.27 -0.01 4.61
CA GLN A 252 12.13 0.47 5.98
C GLN A 252 11.18 -0.42 6.78
N VAL A 253 11.57 -0.72 8.02
CA VAL A 253 10.82 -1.54 8.97
C VAL A 253 10.45 -0.71 10.18
N ILE A 254 9.20 -0.76 10.59
CA ILE A 254 8.65 -0.07 11.77
C ILE A 254 8.00 -1.12 12.67
N GLU A 255 8.33 -1.09 13.95
CA GLU A 255 7.65 -1.87 14.98
C GLU A 255 6.56 -0.99 15.63
N LEU A 256 5.34 -1.54 15.76
CA LEU A 256 4.17 -0.89 16.35
C LEU A 256 3.90 -1.43 17.75
#